data_351fd4f4357c81522144ef29272b1b23
#
_entry.id   351fd4f4357c81522144ef29272b1b23
#
_cell.length_a   1.000
_cell.length_b   1.000
_cell.length_c   1.000
_cell.angle_alpha   90.00
_cell.angle_beta   90.00
_cell.angle_gamma   90.00
#
_symmetry.space_group_name_H-M   'P 1'
#
loop_
_entity.id
_entity.type
_entity.pdbx_description
1 polymer ?
#
loop_
_entity_poly.entity_id
_entity_poly.type
_entity_poly.pdbx_seq_one_letter_code
_entity_poly.pdbx_strand_id
1 'polypeptide(L)'
;MSDPSTPAAGKPVNVAVIGLGLMGVTHLRAYLANPLARVVAVCDTFRVPENGILKGVAGNVQGSGDIDLGPDVKVFQKPEDLLADPEVRLVDICTPTPLHAEQVIAALKAGKDVICEKPLARSSAAAREILAVAGDSPGFLMPAMCMRFWPGWNWLKQVVEEQTHGKVLAAGFTRVSEMPSWSSQGTYASGADTGGALFDMHIHDADFINHLFGRPTGVFSTGVPGAGDSINHVMTQYVYPDGPVVHAEGGWLRAKGFNMAYTLLCERATIDFDLERGADALKVTENGGTPEVKPLEAGDGYTRELQYILECVSQRRAPQIVTALDGMTALEICEAEEQSVRSGQHVNLCKPPL
;
A
#
# COMPACT_ATOMS: atom_id res chain seq x y z
N MET A 1 38.45 -8.04 6.24
CA MET A 1 37.86 -9.13 5.43
C MET A 1 36.42 -8.74 5.24
N SER A 2 36.04 -8.36 4.01
CA SER A 2 34.66 -7.97 3.67
C SER A 2 33.77 -9.21 3.71
N ASP A 3 32.62 -9.06 4.36
CA ASP A 3 31.56 -10.08 4.43
C ASP A 3 31.09 -10.43 3.00
N PRO A 4 31.12 -11.72 2.59
CA PRO A 4 30.74 -12.13 1.23
C PRO A 4 29.24 -12.11 0.95
N SER A 5 28.40 -11.64 1.87
CA SER A 5 26.93 -11.61 1.77
C SER A 5 26.34 -10.27 1.28
N THR A 6 27.16 -9.25 1.05
CA THR A 6 26.66 -7.98 0.51
C THR A 6 26.62 -8.08 -1.04
N PRO A 7 25.44 -8.08 -1.67
CA PRO A 7 25.36 -7.99 -3.14
C PRO A 7 26.10 -6.75 -3.61
N ALA A 8 26.87 -6.85 -4.68
CA ALA A 8 27.53 -5.70 -5.30
C ALA A 8 26.47 -4.61 -5.53
N ALA A 9 26.67 -3.44 -4.92
CA ALA A 9 25.77 -2.32 -5.05
C ALA A 9 25.60 -1.99 -6.54
N GLY A 10 24.42 -2.27 -7.09
CA GLY A 10 24.06 -1.88 -8.46
C GLY A 10 24.17 -0.35 -8.60
N LYS A 11 24.23 0.15 -9.83
CA LYS A 11 24.16 1.61 -10.05
C LYS A 11 22.86 2.13 -9.46
N PRO A 12 22.88 3.28 -8.74
CA PRO A 12 21.65 3.89 -8.22
C PRO A 12 20.61 4.08 -9.31
N VAL A 13 19.36 3.79 -8.98
CA VAL A 13 18.21 3.99 -9.86
C VAL A 13 17.84 5.48 -9.83
N ASN A 14 17.72 6.09 -10.99
CA ASN A 14 17.23 7.45 -11.12
C ASN A 14 15.72 7.49 -10.89
N VAL A 15 15.30 8.13 -9.81
CA VAL A 15 13.91 8.19 -9.36
C VAL A 15 13.32 9.58 -9.56
N ALA A 16 12.08 9.64 -9.98
CA ALA A 16 11.27 10.85 -9.97
C ALA A 16 9.98 10.64 -9.18
N VAL A 17 9.56 11.63 -8.40
CA VAL A 17 8.32 11.59 -7.61
C VAL A 17 7.30 12.58 -8.18
N ILE A 18 6.09 12.10 -8.49
CA ILE A 18 4.94 12.89 -8.93
C ILE A 18 3.92 12.97 -7.80
N GLY A 19 3.58 14.19 -7.37
CA GLY A 19 2.74 14.44 -6.20
C GLY A 19 3.57 14.56 -4.93
N LEU A 20 3.65 15.78 -4.39
CA LEU A 20 4.44 16.11 -3.20
C LEU A 20 3.55 16.32 -1.96
N GLY A 21 2.43 15.58 -1.89
CA GLY A 21 1.57 15.47 -0.71
C GLY A 21 2.26 14.68 0.43
N LEU A 22 1.48 14.21 1.40
CA LEU A 22 2.00 13.47 2.55
C LEU A 22 2.80 12.23 2.11
N MET A 23 2.22 11.39 1.23
CA MET A 23 2.89 10.16 0.78
C MET A 23 4.10 10.47 -0.11
N GLY A 24 3.99 11.41 -1.05
CA GLY A 24 5.14 11.79 -1.88
C GLY A 24 6.32 12.34 -1.07
N VAL A 25 6.07 13.12 -0.02
CA VAL A 25 7.12 13.57 0.91
C VAL A 25 7.70 12.40 1.72
N THR A 26 6.87 11.44 2.14
CA THR A 26 7.30 10.24 2.85
C THR A 26 8.23 9.39 1.97
N HIS A 27 7.81 9.10 0.74
CA HIS A 27 8.59 8.34 -0.23
C HIS A 27 9.88 9.08 -0.61
N LEU A 28 9.81 10.38 -0.84
CA LEU A 28 10.98 11.20 -1.16
C LEU A 28 12.05 11.13 -0.06
N ARG A 29 11.66 11.20 1.23
CA ARG A 29 12.59 11.02 2.34
C ARG A 29 13.24 9.64 2.34
N ALA A 30 12.46 8.61 2.08
CA ALA A 30 12.97 7.24 2.00
C ALA A 30 13.96 7.09 0.84
N TYR A 31 13.68 7.65 -0.33
CA TYR A 31 14.62 7.65 -1.46
C TYR A 31 15.90 8.41 -1.18
N LEU A 32 15.82 9.61 -0.58
CA LEU A 32 17.00 10.40 -0.23
C LEU A 32 17.91 9.73 0.79
N ALA A 33 17.35 8.87 1.65
CA ALA A 33 18.10 8.07 2.61
C ALA A 33 18.62 6.74 2.02
N ASN A 34 18.22 6.36 0.81
CA ASN A 34 18.50 5.05 0.23
C ASN A 34 19.66 5.11 -0.78
N PRO A 35 20.77 4.37 -0.54
CA PRO A 35 21.94 4.40 -1.45
C PRO A 35 21.67 3.80 -2.85
N LEU A 36 20.57 3.04 -3.03
CA LEU A 36 20.16 2.51 -4.33
C LEU A 36 19.32 3.53 -5.14
N ALA A 37 18.92 4.65 -4.56
CA ALA A 37 18.16 5.69 -5.24
C ALA A 37 18.99 6.93 -5.52
N ARG A 38 18.76 7.55 -6.67
CA ARG A 38 19.16 8.93 -6.96
C ARG A 38 17.91 9.69 -7.37
N VAL A 39 17.41 10.54 -6.51
CA VAL A 39 16.32 11.46 -6.87
C VAL A 39 16.84 12.44 -7.92
N VAL A 40 16.26 12.42 -9.11
CA VAL A 40 16.67 13.28 -10.24
C VAL A 40 15.60 14.32 -10.60
N ALA A 41 14.34 14.07 -10.21
CA ALA A 41 13.26 14.98 -10.51
C ALA A 41 12.12 14.86 -9.48
N VAL A 42 11.37 15.94 -9.32
CA VAL A 42 10.08 15.98 -8.62
C VAL A 42 9.06 16.75 -9.45
N CYS A 43 7.78 16.42 -9.30
CA CYS A 43 6.68 17.09 -10.00
C CYS A 43 5.50 17.31 -9.07
N ASP A 44 5.03 18.54 -8.97
CA ASP A 44 3.76 18.88 -8.34
C ASP A 44 3.23 20.20 -8.92
N THR A 45 1.93 20.27 -9.17
CA THR A 45 1.29 21.46 -9.75
C THR A 45 1.24 22.64 -8.78
N PHE A 46 1.09 22.34 -7.49
CA PHE A 46 0.85 23.35 -6.43
C PHE A 46 2.02 23.50 -5.47
N ARG A 47 2.68 22.40 -5.13
CA ARG A 47 3.76 22.35 -4.14
C ARG A 47 5.12 22.34 -4.83
N VAL A 48 5.45 23.49 -5.43
CA VAL A 48 6.72 23.68 -6.13
C VAL A 48 7.82 24.01 -5.12
N PRO A 49 8.95 23.25 -5.10
CA PRO A 49 10.10 23.59 -4.25
C PRO A 49 10.67 24.97 -4.58
N GLU A 50 10.95 25.77 -3.57
CA GLU A 50 11.57 27.08 -3.73
C GLU A 50 13.05 27.00 -3.38
N ASN A 51 13.93 27.40 -4.31
CA ASN A 51 15.39 27.32 -4.16
C ASN A 51 15.88 25.93 -3.75
N GLY A 52 15.27 24.87 -4.27
CA GLY A 52 15.58 23.48 -3.91
C GLY A 52 15.00 23.00 -2.58
N ILE A 53 14.27 23.85 -1.84
CA ILE A 53 13.66 23.48 -0.57
C ILE A 53 12.17 23.15 -0.74
N LEU A 54 11.82 21.92 -0.45
CA LEU A 54 10.42 21.48 -0.35
C LEU A 54 9.92 21.63 1.07
N LYS A 55 8.86 22.41 1.25
CA LYS A 55 8.23 22.59 2.57
C LYS A 55 7.63 21.28 3.08
N GLY A 56 7.83 21.01 4.37
CA GLY A 56 7.27 19.84 5.03
C GLY A 56 5.74 19.81 5.01
N VAL A 57 5.18 18.63 5.25
CA VAL A 57 3.73 18.38 5.31
C VAL A 57 3.38 17.87 6.70
N ALA A 58 2.33 18.42 7.30
CA ALA A 58 1.73 17.86 8.50
C ALA A 58 0.94 16.60 8.16
N GLY A 59 1.04 15.56 8.98
CA GLY A 59 0.33 14.31 8.79
C GLY A 59 0.62 13.31 9.91
N ASN A 60 0.11 12.11 9.79
CA ASN A 60 0.29 11.03 10.74
C ASN A 60 1.55 10.17 10.51
N VAL A 61 2.39 10.52 9.52
CA VAL A 61 3.66 9.87 9.23
C VAL A 61 4.82 10.69 9.78
N GLN A 62 5.87 10.05 10.27
CA GLN A 62 7.03 10.73 10.85
C GLN A 62 7.78 11.57 9.80
N GLY A 63 8.27 12.75 10.22
CA GLY A 63 9.13 13.59 9.40
C GLY A 63 8.44 14.83 8.80
N SER A 64 8.02 15.78 9.64
CA SER A 64 7.31 17.01 9.22
C SER A 64 8.21 18.17 8.75
N GLY A 65 9.54 18.05 8.83
CA GLY A 65 10.48 19.14 8.46
C GLY A 65 10.61 19.36 6.96
N ASP A 66 11.22 20.50 6.58
CA ASP A 66 11.56 20.81 5.19
C ASP A 66 12.57 19.79 4.62
N ILE A 67 12.58 19.63 3.32
CA ILE A 67 13.51 18.76 2.58
C ILE A 67 14.36 19.62 1.67
N ASP A 68 15.68 19.53 1.80
CA ASP A 68 16.62 20.07 0.84
C ASP A 68 16.85 19.02 -0.27
N LEU A 69 16.41 19.35 -1.48
CA LEU A 69 16.56 18.49 -2.65
C LEU A 69 17.96 18.61 -3.30
N GLY A 70 18.70 19.65 -2.93
CA GLY A 70 19.93 20.01 -3.60
C GLY A 70 19.72 20.64 -4.99
N PRO A 71 20.81 21.12 -5.61
CA PRO A 71 20.73 21.88 -6.87
C PRO A 71 20.50 21.01 -8.12
N ASP A 72 20.72 19.70 -8.03
CA ASP A 72 20.70 18.81 -9.20
C ASP A 72 19.33 18.17 -9.46
N VAL A 73 18.36 18.34 -8.54
CA VAL A 73 17.01 17.80 -8.71
C VAL A 73 16.17 18.74 -9.57
N LYS A 74 15.70 18.23 -10.70
CA LYS A 74 14.83 18.98 -11.61
C LYS A 74 13.42 19.09 -11.01
N VAL A 75 12.80 20.25 -11.18
CA VAL A 75 11.46 20.53 -10.68
C VAL A 75 10.51 20.75 -11.84
N PHE A 76 9.48 19.95 -11.93
CA PHE A 76 8.45 20.03 -12.96
C PHE A 76 7.09 20.38 -12.32
N GLN A 77 6.23 21.01 -13.11
CA GLN A 77 4.82 21.28 -12.73
C GLN A 77 3.84 20.45 -13.52
N LYS A 78 4.30 19.80 -14.60
CA LYS A 78 3.50 18.94 -15.47
C LYS A 78 4.13 17.56 -15.54
N PRO A 79 3.34 16.50 -15.29
CA PRO A 79 3.83 15.12 -15.38
C PRO A 79 4.45 14.79 -16.76
N GLU A 80 3.87 15.30 -17.84
CA GLU A 80 4.31 15.04 -19.22
C GLU A 80 5.77 15.48 -19.44
N ASP A 81 6.14 16.65 -18.88
CA ASP A 81 7.49 17.19 -19.01
C ASP A 81 8.50 16.32 -18.24
N LEU A 82 8.13 15.82 -17.05
CA LEU A 82 8.94 14.89 -16.28
C LEU A 82 9.09 13.55 -17.00
N LEU A 83 8.02 13.01 -17.58
CA LEU A 83 8.03 11.72 -18.28
C LEU A 83 8.88 11.77 -19.56
N ALA A 84 9.01 12.93 -20.19
CA ALA A 84 9.88 13.15 -21.36
C ALA A 84 11.38 13.17 -20.99
N ASP A 85 11.74 13.32 -19.72
CA ASP A 85 13.13 13.34 -19.28
C ASP A 85 13.77 11.95 -19.39
N PRO A 86 14.83 11.78 -20.24
CA PRO A 86 15.49 10.49 -20.42
C PRO A 86 16.29 10.03 -19.19
N GLU A 87 16.64 10.93 -18.26
CA GLU A 87 17.31 10.54 -17.02
C GLU A 87 16.42 9.79 -16.06
N VAL A 88 15.09 10.03 -16.10
CA VAL A 88 14.13 9.36 -15.21
C VAL A 88 13.97 7.91 -15.59
N ARG A 89 14.23 7.01 -14.66
CA ARG A 89 14.05 5.57 -14.83
C ARG A 89 12.82 5.06 -14.11
N LEU A 90 12.70 5.31 -12.81
CA LEU A 90 11.57 4.94 -11.96
C LEU A 90 10.72 6.18 -11.67
N VAL A 91 9.43 6.08 -11.91
CA VAL A 91 8.44 7.12 -11.56
C VAL A 91 7.62 6.62 -10.39
N ASP A 92 7.61 7.41 -9.33
CA ASP A 92 6.78 7.19 -8.14
C ASP A 92 5.58 8.15 -8.17
N ILE A 93 4.36 7.59 -8.26
CA ILE A 93 3.12 8.35 -8.39
C ILE A 93 2.40 8.38 -7.04
N CYS A 94 2.43 9.55 -6.40
CA CYS A 94 1.84 9.84 -5.10
C CYS A 94 0.77 10.94 -5.17
N THR A 95 0.12 11.07 -6.30
CA THR A 95 -0.96 12.04 -6.54
C THR A 95 -2.29 11.55 -5.94
N PRO A 96 -3.36 12.38 -5.94
CA PRO A 96 -4.70 11.90 -5.61
C PRO A 96 -5.17 10.77 -6.54
N THR A 97 -5.85 9.78 -5.97
CA THR A 97 -6.30 8.54 -6.65
C THR A 97 -6.98 8.75 -8.02
N PRO A 98 -7.81 9.79 -8.25
CA PRO A 98 -8.42 10.00 -9.56
C PRO A 98 -7.42 10.20 -10.70
N LEU A 99 -6.19 10.62 -10.40
CA LEU A 99 -5.13 10.87 -11.39
C LEU A 99 -4.26 9.64 -11.66
N HIS A 100 -4.32 8.60 -10.84
CA HIS A 100 -3.41 7.46 -10.91
C HIS A 100 -3.46 6.77 -12.28
N ALA A 101 -4.66 6.43 -12.77
CA ALA A 101 -4.80 5.66 -14.00
C ALA A 101 -4.17 6.36 -15.20
N GLU A 102 -4.45 7.64 -15.38
CA GLU A 102 -3.90 8.44 -16.48
C GLU A 102 -2.37 8.52 -16.38
N GLN A 103 -1.85 8.85 -15.20
CA GLN A 103 -0.43 9.04 -14.97
C GLN A 103 0.37 7.73 -15.07
N VAL A 104 -0.16 6.63 -14.54
CA VAL A 104 0.46 5.29 -14.68
C VAL A 104 0.54 4.88 -16.14
N ILE A 105 -0.57 5.01 -16.89
CA ILE A 105 -0.62 4.69 -18.32
C ILE A 105 0.37 5.56 -19.11
N ALA A 106 0.44 6.85 -18.83
CA ALA A 106 1.39 7.76 -19.49
C ALA A 106 2.85 7.37 -19.20
N ALA A 107 3.17 7.06 -17.93
CA ALA A 107 4.52 6.66 -17.53
C ALA A 107 4.95 5.32 -18.16
N LEU A 108 4.05 4.32 -18.19
CA LEU A 108 4.29 3.03 -18.85
C LEU A 108 4.50 3.18 -20.36
N LYS A 109 3.69 4.02 -21.04
CA LYS A 109 3.87 4.33 -22.47
C LYS A 109 5.17 5.06 -22.76
N ALA A 110 5.67 5.85 -21.81
CA ALA A 110 7.00 6.47 -21.88
C ALA A 110 8.15 5.50 -21.56
N GLY A 111 7.85 4.21 -21.32
CA GLY A 111 8.83 3.15 -21.03
C GLY A 111 9.48 3.25 -19.66
N LYS A 112 8.86 3.96 -18.73
CA LYS A 112 9.34 4.10 -17.34
C LYS A 112 8.93 2.88 -16.51
N ASP A 113 9.74 2.53 -15.51
CA ASP A 113 9.28 1.70 -14.39
C ASP A 113 8.42 2.57 -13.46
N VAL A 114 7.37 1.98 -12.86
CA VAL A 114 6.38 2.73 -12.09
C VAL A 114 6.11 2.06 -10.76
N ILE A 115 6.13 2.83 -9.69
CA ILE A 115 5.42 2.53 -8.44
C ILE A 115 4.29 3.55 -8.31
N CYS A 116 3.10 3.10 -7.91
CA CYS A 116 1.94 3.97 -7.76
C CYS A 116 1.28 3.73 -6.40
N GLU A 117 1.02 4.81 -5.67
CA GLU A 117 0.28 4.73 -4.42
C GLU A 117 -1.08 4.04 -4.58
N LYS A 118 -1.47 3.43 -3.51
CA LYS A 118 -2.79 2.79 -3.42
C LYS A 118 -3.93 3.83 -3.23
N PRO A 119 -5.13 3.53 -3.65
CA PRO A 119 -5.54 2.47 -4.57
C PRO A 119 -4.95 2.68 -5.97
N LEU A 120 -4.65 1.60 -6.69
CA LEU A 120 -4.06 1.70 -8.04
C LEU A 120 -4.90 2.57 -9.00
N ALA A 121 -6.21 2.58 -8.82
CA ALA A 121 -7.16 3.42 -9.55
C ALA A 121 -8.44 3.66 -8.72
N ARG A 122 -9.39 4.46 -9.25
CA ARG A 122 -10.71 4.66 -8.61
C ARG A 122 -11.66 3.47 -8.74
N SER A 123 -11.38 2.55 -9.67
CA SER A 123 -12.19 1.35 -9.88
C SER A 123 -11.36 0.20 -10.46
N SER A 124 -11.86 -1.01 -10.30
CA SER A 124 -11.27 -2.20 -10.93
C SER A 124 -11.31 -2.13 -12.46
N ALA A 125 -12.31 -1.47 -13.02
CA ALA A 125 -12.38 -1.22 -14.47
C ALA A 125 -11.21 -0.36 -14.96
N ALA A 126 -10.91 0.75 -14.30
CA ALA A 126 -9.76 1.60 -14.62
C ALA A 126 -8.44 0.87 -14.36
N ALA A 127 -8.34 0.07 -13.29
CA ALA A 127 -7.16 -0.77 -13.04
C ALA A 127 -6.95 -1.81 -14.15
N ARG A 128 -8.01 -2.35 -14.74
CA ARG A 128 -7.91 -3.29 -15.88
C ARG A 128 -7.31 -2.61 -17.13
N GLU A 129 -7.63 -1.34 -17.37
CA GLU A 129 -7.00 -0.58 -18.46
C GLU A 129 -5.50 -0.38 -18.20
N ILE A 130 -5.11 -0.12 -16.95
CA ILE A 130 -3.70 -0.06 -16.55
C ILE A 130 -3.00 -1.38 -16.82
N LEU A 131 -3.60 -2.51 -16.43
CA LEU A 131 -3.01 -3.84 -16.61
C LEU A 131 -2.80 -4.15 -18.10
N ALA A 132 -3.74 -3.78 -18.97
CA ALA A 132 -3.60 -3.98 -20.42
C ALA A 132 -2.36 -3.24 -20.96
N VAL A 133 -2.13 -1.99 -20.52
CA VAL A 133 -0.94 -1.23 -20.93
C VAL A 133 0.33 -1.79 -20.29
N ALA A 134 0.27 -2.22 -19.03
CA ALA A 134 1.42 -2.76 -18.32
C ALA A 134 1.94 -4.06 -18.97
N GLY A 135 1.05 -4.88 -19.54
CA GLY A 135 1.42 -6.11 -20.26
C GLY A 135 2.27 -5.86 -21.51
N ASP A 136 2.07 -4.73 -22.18
CA ASP A 136 2.80 -4.33 -23.38
C ASP A 136 4.00 -3.39 -23.09
N SER A 137 4.16 -2.95 -21.85
CA SER A 137 5.21 -2.01 -21.47
C SER A 137 6.54 -2.70 -21.19
N PRO A 138 7.68 -2.13 -21.60
CA PRO A 138 9.00 -2.61 -21.17
C PRO A 138 9.32 -2.25 -19.71
N GLY A 139 8.56 -1.35 -19.10
CA GLY A 139 8.68 -0.93 -17.71
C GLY A 139 7.87 -1.82 -16.77
N PHE A 140 8.28 -1.87 -15.50
CA PHE A 140 7.55 -2.56 -14.44
C PHE A 140 6.48 -1.66 -13.84
N LEU A 141 5.42 -2.27 -13.32
CA LEU A 141 4.42 -1.61 -12.49
C LEU A 141 4.27 -2.34 -11.17
N MET A 142 4.36 -1.59 -10.06
CA MET A 142 4.09 -2.08 -8.72
C MET A 142 3.15 -1.11 -7.98
N PRO A 143 1.95 -1.52 -7.57
CA PRO A 143 1.15 -0.77 -6.60
C PRO A 143 1.85 -0.73 -5.23
N ALA A 144 1.76 0.39 -4.52
CA ALA A 144 2.38 0.58 -3.21
C ALA A 144 1.50 -0.05 -2.10
N MET A 145 1.55 -1.39 -1.99
CA MET A 145 0.85 -2.16 -0.95
C MET A 145 1.79 -2.41 0.23
N CYS A 146 2.09 -1.35 0.98
CA CYS A 146 3.10 -1.31 2.04
C CYS A 146 2.93 -2.37 3.14
N MET A 147 1.70 -2.88 3.36
CA MET A 147 1.45 -3.88 4.40
C MET A 147 2.16 -5.21 4.14
N ARG A 148 2.40 -5.56 2.88
CA ARG A 148 3.16 -6.76 2.53
C ARG A 148 4.64 -6.67 2.91
N PHE A 149 5.11 -5.47 3.26
CA PHE A 149 6.49 -5.18 3.70
C PHE A 149 6.57 -4.71 5.15
N TRP A 150 5.42 -4.53 5.83
CA TRP A 150 5.39 -3.99 7.18
C TRP A 150 5.94 -4.97 8.22
N PRO A 151 6.85 -4.54 9.11
CA PRO A 151 7.37 -5.40 10.17
C PRO A 151 6.26 -6.00 11.03
N GLY A 152 6.34 -7.31 11.25
CA GLY A 152 5.31 -8.06 11.98
C GLY A 152 4.14 -8.53 11.10
N TRP A 153 4.00 -8.01 9.86
CA TRP A 153 3.00 -8.46 8.88
C TRP A 153 3.66 -9.28 7.77
N ASN A 154 4.81 -8.83 7.26
CA ASN A 154 5.51 -9.44 6.13
C ASN A 154 5.83 -10.94 6.30
N TRP A 155 6.14 -11.39 7.52
CA TRP A 155 6.46 -12.79 7.81
C TRP A 155 5.23 -13.71 7.84
N LEU A 156 4.00 -13.16 8.02
CA LEU A 156 2.78 -13.97 8.10
C LEU A 156 2.55 -14.81 6.86
N LYS A 157 2.93 -14.32 5.69
CA LYS A 157 2.82 -15.07 4.43
C LYS A 157 3.56 -16.40 4.52
N GLN A 158 4.81 -16.36 5.00
CA GLN A 158 5.61 -17.56 5.19
C GLN A 158 4.99 -18.49 6.25
N VAL A 159 4.54 -17.93 7.39
CA VAL A 159 3.87 -18.72 8.45
C VAL A 159 2.66 -19.48 7.93
N VAL A 160 1.85 -18.83 7.10
CA VAL A 160 0.63 -19.43 6.51
C VAL A 160 0.99 -20.48 5.47
N GLU A 161 1.95 -20.22 4.59
CA GLU A 161 2.36 -21.14 3.52
C GLU A 161 3.06 -22.39 4.08
N GLU A 162 3.96 -22.21 5.03
CA GLU A 162 4.71 -23.31 5.66
C GLU A 162 3.91 -24.03 6.77
N GLN A 163 2.75 -23.47 7.15
CA GLN A 163 1.92 -23.96 8.25
C GLN A 163 2.74 -24.16 9.54
N THR A 164 3.63 -23.22 9.85
CA THR A 164 4.58 -23.28 10.98
C THR A 164 3.89 -23.62 12.30
N HIS A 165 2.66 -23.12 12.50
CA HIS A 165 1.82 -23.40 13.66
C HIS A 165 0.59 -24.26 13.32
N GLY A 166 0.63 -25.02 12.23
CA GLY A 166 -0.51 -25.74 11.67
C GLY A 166 -1.39 -24.86 10.79
N LYS A 167 -2.54 -25.37 10.38
CA LYS A 167 -3.49 -24.62 9.57
C LYS A 167 -4.03 -23.41 10.33
N VAL A 168 -4.25 -22.32 9.63
CA VAL A 168 -5.03 -21.20 10.16
C VAL A 168 -6.49 -21.60 10.18
N LEU A 169 -7.14 -21.51 11.35
CA LEU A 169 -8.54 -21.84 11.56
C LEU A 169 -9.42 -20.60 11.46
N ALA A 170 -8.94 -19.46 12.01
CA ALA A 170 -9.61 -18.17 11.90
C ALA A 170 -8.57 -17.03 11.88
N ALA A 171 -8.96 -15.92 11.26
CA ALA A 171 -8.16 -14.70 11.23
C ALA A 171 -9.04 -13.44 11.32
N GLY A 172 -8.63 -12.49 12.12
CA GLY A 172 -9.26 -11.19 12.26
C GLY A 172 -8.27 -10.06 12.06
N PHE A 173 -8.67 -9.03 11.33
CA PHE A 173 -7.86 -7.85 11.06
C PHE A 173 -8.62 -6.60 11.47
N THR A 174 -7.91 -5.61 12.00
CA THR A 174 -8.50 -4.32 12.42
C THR A 174 -7.59 -3.19 12.00
N ARG A 175 -8.17 -2.16 11.35
CA ARG A 175 -7.48 -0.94 10.97
C ARG A 175 -8.40 0.25 11.16
N VAL A 176 -8.19 0.99 12.24
CA VAL A 176 -9.08 2.07 12.65
C VAL A 176 -8.31 3.35 12.97
N SER A 177 -8.86 4.48 12.56
CA SER A 177 -8.29 5.80 12.85
C SER A 177 -9.36 6.85 13.10
N GLU A 178 -8.92 8.02 13.56
CA GLU A 178 -9.69 9.24 13.42
C GLU A 178 -9.82 9.64 11.94
N MET A 179 -10.85 10.43 11.64
CA MET A 179 -11.05 11.00 10.30
C MET A 179 -9.83 11.85 9.92
N PRO A 180 -9.22 11.63 8.73
CA PRO A 180 -8.09 12.42 8.26
C PRO A 180 -8.44 13.91 8.16
N SER A 181 -7.75 14.76 8.93
CA SER A 181 -7.96 16.22 8.96
C SER A 181 -6.87 16.99 8.21
N TRP A 182 -5.82 16.32 7.72
CA TRP A 182 -4.63 16.92 7.13
C TRP A 182 -4.67 17.08 5.60
N SER A 183 -5.77 16.70 4.93
CA SER A 183 -5.87 16.87 3.47
C SER A 183 -6.03 18.35 3.13
N SER A 184 -5.20 18.84 2.20
CA SER A 184 -5.12 20.25 1.82
C SER A 184 -6.36 20.84 1.16
N GLN A 185 -7.36 20.01 0.80
CA GLN A 185 -8.56 20.44 0.06
C GLN A 185 -9.86 19.79 0.56
N GLY A 186 -9.87 19.20 1.76
CA GLY A 186 -11.06 18.51 2.26
C GLY A 186 -11.46 17.27 1.46
N THR A 187 -10.54 16.71 0.68
CA THR A 187 -10.75 15.57 -0.24
C THR A 187 -11.33 14.35 0.46
N TYR A 188 -10.87 14.09 1.69
CA TYR A 188 -11.43 13.00 2.51
C TYR A 188 -12.85 13.29 3.01
N ALA A 189 -13.21 14.56 3.20
CA ALA A 189 -14.54 14.94 3.66
C ALA A 189 -15.61 14.78 2.58
N SER A 190 -15.26 14.89 1.27
CA SER A 190 -16.21 14.72 0.18
C SER A 190 -16.53 13.26 -0.14
N GLY A 191 -15.63 12.33 0.18
CA GLY A 191 -15.76 10.90 -0.12
C GLY A 191 -15.77 10.54 -1.60
N ALA A 192 -16.08 11.47 -2.48
CA ALA A 192 -16.21 11.23 -3.92
C ALA A 192 -14.87 10.80 -4.56
N ASP A 193 -13.78 11.45 -4.16
CA ASP A 193 -12.45 11.19 -4.73
C ASP A 193 -11.76 9.98 -4.11
N THR A 194 -12.00 9.72 -2.82
CA THR A 194 -11.32 8.64 -2.08
C THR A 194 -12.15 7.37 -1.95
N GLY A 195 -13.49 7.46 -2.00
CA GLY A 195 -14.40 6.35 -1.69
C GLY A 195 -14.55 6.08 -0.20
N GLY A 196 -14.02 6.95 0.66
CA GLY A 196 -14.05 6.82 2.11
C GLY A 196 -13.01 5.85 2.67
N ALA A 197 -13.17 5.50 3.93
CA ALA A 197 -12.25 4.58 4.61
C ALA A 197 -12.16 3.20 3.94
N LEU A 198 -13.21 2.77 3.27
CA LEU A 198 -13.22 1.48 2.56
C LEU A 198 -12.12 1.40 1.51
N PHE A 199 -12.03 2.40 0.62
CA PHE A 199 -11.03 2.39 -0.46
C PHE A 199 -9.70 3.02 -0.08
N ASP A 200 -9.68 3.93 0.92
CA ASP A 200 -8.42 4.56 1.31
C ASP A 200 -7.65 3.76 2.36
N MET A 201 -8.33 3.18 3.35
CA MET A 201 -7.68 2.53 4.48
C MET A 201 -7.90 1.01 4.51
N HIS A 202 -9.15 0.56 4.38
CA HIS A 202 -9.50 -0.88 4.48
C HIS A 202 -8.95 -1.71 3.31
N ILE A 203 -8.69 -1.09 2.16
CA ILE A 203 -8.05 -1.76 1.01
C ILE A 203 -6.71 -2.41 1.37
N HIS A 204 -5.99 -1.90 2.36
CA HIS A 204 -4.76 -2.53 2.85
C HIS A 204 -5.02 -3.91 3.47
N ASP A 205 -6.14 -4.07 4.19
CA ASP A 205 -6.49 -5.33 4.82
C ASP A 205 -7.13 -6.29 3.81
N ALA A 206 -7.93 -5.79 2.87
CA ALA A 206 -8.47 -6.56 1.74
C ALA A 206 -7.33 -7.13 0.87
N ASP A 207 -6.32 -6.31 0.54
CA ASP A 207 -5.12 -6.77 -0.17
C ASP A 207 -4.33 -7.80 0.64
N PHE A 208 -4.11 -7.54 1.92
CA PHE A 208 -3.30 -8.41 2.76
C PHE A 208 -3.97 -9.76 3.02
N ILE A 209 -5.28 -9.80 3.20
CA ILE A 209 -6.09 -11.01 3.31
C ILE A 209 -6.00 -11.83 2.01
N ASN A 210 -6.16 -11.16 0.86
CA ASN A 210 -5.95 -11.81 -0.45
C ASN A 210 -4.52 -12.34 -0.61
N HIS A 211 -3.52 -11.62 -0.11
CA HIS A 211 -2.12 -12.06 -0.12
C HIS A 211 -1.91 -13.31 0.72
N LEU A 212 -2.51 -13.40 1.91
CA LEU A 212 -2.34 -14.55 2.81
C LEU A 212 -3.10 -15.79 2.35
N PHE A 213 -4.38 -15.64 2.02
CA PHE A 213 -5.33 -16.75 1.85
C PHE A 213 -5.79 -16.94 0.41
N GLY A 214 -5.33 -16.08 -0.52
CA GLY A 214 -5.84 -16.03 -1.87
C GLY A 214 -7.20 -15.29 -1.96
N ARG A 215 -7.74 -15.21 -3.17
CA ARG A 215 -8.99 -14.52 -3.45
C ARG A 215 -10.17 -15.20 -2.76
N PRO A 216 -10.97 -14.50 -1.95
CA PRO A 216 -12.20 -15.05 -1.38
C PRO A 216 -13.23 -15.33 -2.48
N THR A 217 -14.13 -16.28 -2.23
CA THR A 217 -15.22 -16.59 -3.17
C THR A 217 -16.40 -15.62 -3.05
N GLY A 218 -16.44 -14.84 -1.98
CA GLY A 218 -17.43 -13.81 -1.75
C GLY A 218 -17.18 -13.05 -0.44
N VAL A 219 -17.99 -12.02 -0.23
CA VAL A 219 -17.94 -11.17 0.96
C VAL A 219 -19.35 -10.89 1.49
N PHE A 220 -19.45 -10.71 2.79
CA PHE A 220 -20.61 -10.12 3.45
C PHE A 220 -20.13 -8.96 4.32
N SER A 221 -20.61 -7.75 4.02
CA SER A 221 -20.13 -6.53 4.66
C SER A 221 -21.29 -5.70 5.22
N THR A 222 -21.03 -5.08 6.36
CA THR A 222 -21.86 -4.02 6.94
C THR A 222 -21.00 -2.79 7.15
N GLY A 223 -21.59 -1.59 7.10
CA GLY A 223 -20.79 -0.39 7.20
C GLY A 223 -21.57 0.84 7.62
N VAL A 224 -20.84 1.89 7.97
CA VAL A 224 -21.38 3.20 8.31
C VAL A 224 -21.10 4.15 7.14
N PRO A 225 -22.15 4.74 6.53
CA PRO A 225 -21.96 5.68 5.44
C PRO A 225 -21.26 6.96 5.91
N GLY A 226 -20.53 7.58 4.99
CA GLY A 226 -19.91 8.89 5.12
C GLY A 226 -20.52 9.91 4.17
N ALA A 227 -19.87 11.05 4.02
CA ALA A 227 -20.28 12.07 3.07
C ALA A 227 -20.06 11.60 1.61
N GLY A 228 -20.92 12.04 0.68
CA GLY A 228 -20.75 11.78 -0.75
C GLY A 228 -20.79 10.30 -1.13
N ASP A 229 -21.71 9.54 -0.53
CA ASP A 229 -21.86 8.09 -0.75
C ASP A 229 -20.64 7.22 -0.37
N SER A 230 -19.68 7.75 0.36
CA SER A 230 -18.53 7.00 0.86
C SER A 230 -18.92 6.05 2.01
N ILE A 231 -18.04 5.09 2.31
CA ILE A 231 -18.16 4.22 3.48
C ILE A 231 -17.01 4.53 4.43
N ASN A 232 -17.34 5.07 5.62
CA ASN A 232 -16.35 5.53 6.59
C ASN A 232 -16.03 4.50 7.67
N HIS A 233 -16.76 3.41 7.71
CA HIS A 233 -16.45 2.25 8.55
C HIS A 233 -17.06 1.01 7.91
N VAL A 234 -16.33 -0.08 7.88
CA VAL A 234 -16.76 -1.34 7.30
C VAL A 234 -16.29 -2.51 8.16
N MET A 235 -17.18 -3.51 8.30
CA MET A 235 -16.85 -4.83 8.81
C MET A 235 -17.21 -5.85 7.75
N THR A 236 -16.24 -6.67 7.36
CA THR A 236 -16.40 -7.66 6.29
C THR A 236 -16.08 -9.06 6.80
N GLN A 237 -16.92 -10.02 6.46
CA GLN A 237 -16.61 -11.44 6.50
C GLN A 237 -16.25 -11.91 5.09
N TYR A 238 -15.06 -12.50 4.94
CA TYR A 238 -14.58 -13.09 3.69
C TYR A 238 -14.90 -14.58 3.63
N VAL A 239 -15.37 -15.07 2.49
CA VAL A 239 -15.83 -16.45 2.33
C VAL A 239 -14.75 -17.30 1.69
N TYR A 240 -14.29 -18.28 2.44
CA TYR A 240 -13.36 -19.34 2.01
C TYR A 240 -14.00 -20.70 2.35
N PRO A 241 -14.69 -21.37 1.40
CA PRO A 241 -15.48 -22.58 1.70
C PRO A 241 -14.71 -23.71 2.41
N ASP A 242 -13.45 -23.90 2.02
CA ASP A 242 -12.55 -24.93 2.58
C ASP A 242 -11.36 -24.30 3.32
N GLY A 243 -11.44 -23.02 3.63
CA GLY A 243 -10.38 -22.23 4.26
C GLY A 243 -10.73 -21.74 5.66
N PRO A 244 -9.94 -20.80 6.20
CA PRO A 244 -10.19 -20.21 7.52
C PRO A 244 -11.43 -19.32 7.53
N VAL A 245 -11.99 -19.11 8.73
CA VAL A 245 -12.96 -18.04 8.97
C VAL A 245 -12.22 -16.72 9.05
N VAL A 246 -12.47 -15.79 8.10
CA VAL A 246 -11.72 -14.53 8.01
C VAL A 246 -12.67 -13.34 8.09
N HIS A 247 -12.29 -12.34 8.89
CA HIS A 247 -13.00 -11.07 8.94
C HIS A 247 -12.02 -9.90 9.04
N ALA A 248 -12.47 -8.72 8.62
CA ALA A 248 -11.72 -7.48 8.84
C ALA A 248 -12.64 -6.31 9.19
N GLU A 249 -12.12 -5.39 9.99
CA GLU A 249 -12.73 -4.12 10.37
C GLU A 249 -11.82 -2.97 9.96
N GLY A 250 -12.37 -1.98 9.24
CA GLY A 250 -11.63 -0.78 8.86
C GLY A 250 -12.49 0.47 8.91
N GLY A 251 -11.93 1.60 9.37
CA GLY A 251 -12.75 2.80 9.41
C GLY A 251 -12.15 4.01 10.12
N TRP A 252 -12.80 5.16 9.91
CA TRP A 252 -12.42 6.48 10.44
C TRP A 252 -13.33 6.95 11.58
N LEU A 253 -13.95 6.03 12.33
CA LEU A 253 -14.85 6.39 13.42
C LEU A 253 -14.17 6.46 14.79
N ARG A 254 -12.86 6.27 14.86
CA ARG A 254 -12.12 6.40 16.10
C ARG A 254 -12.07 7.86 16.53
N ALA A 255 -12.23 8.13 17.82
CA ALA A 255 -12.21 9.50 18.34
C ALA A 255 -10.84 10.16 18.22
N LYS A 256 -9.75 9.38 18.29
CA LYS A 256 -8.38 9.87 18.18
C LYS A 256 -7.39 8.74 17.85
N GLY A 257 -6.35 9.07 17.07
CA GLY A 257 -5.21 8.20 16.79
C GLY A 257 -5.50 7.15 15.72
N PHE A 258 -4.55 6.26 15.56
CA PHE A 258 -4.55 5.17 14.59
C PHE A 258 -4.14 3.87 15.28
N ASN A 259 -4.81 2.77 14.95
CA ASN A 259 -4.35 1.43 15.30
C ASN A 259 -4.51 0.47 14.14
N MET A 260 -3.62 -0.49 14.05
CA MET A 260 -3.73 -1.68 13.21
C MET A 260 -3.38 -2.92 14.03
N ALA A 261 -4.19 -3.95 13.87
CA ALA A 261 -4.07 -5.18 14.62
C ALA A 261 -4.48 -6.39 13.80
N TYR A 262 -3.98 -7.57 14.16
CA TYR A 262 -4.50 -8.83 13.66
C TYR A 262 -4.42 -9.92 14.71
N THR A 263 -5.26 -10.95 14.56
CA THR A 263 -5.17 -12.20 15.31
C THR A 263 -5.35 -13.37 14.35
N LEU A 264 -4.39 -14.30 14.33
CA LEU A 264 -4.51 -15.58 13.64
C LEU A 264 -4.63 -16.69 14.68
N LEU A 265 -5.69 -17.47 14.59
CA LEU A 265 -5.90 -18.67 15.37
C LEU A 265 -5.49 -19.90 14.54
N CYS A 266 -4.36 -20.49 14.89
CA CYS A 266 -3.83 -21.67 14.22
C CYS A 266 -4.11 -22.94 15.06
N GLU A 267 -3.91 -24.11 14.46
CA GLU A 267 -4.11 -25.40 15.17
C GLU A 267 -3.23 -25.52 16.43
N ARG A 268 -2.03 -24.91 16.44
CA ARG A 268 -1.05 -25.07 17.53
C ARG A 268 -0.67 -23.78 18.23
N ALA A 269 -1.11 -22.62 17.75
CA ALA A 269 -0.77 -21.33 18.34
C ALA A 269 -1.79 -20.24 18.01
N THR A 270 -1.78 -19.19 18.82
CA THR A 270 -2.35 -17.90 18.50
C THR A 270 -1.22 -16.92 18.15
N ILE A 271 -1.35 -16.21 17.05
CA ILE A 271 -0.44 -15.13 16.65
C ILE A 271 -1.26 -13.85 16.69
N ASP A 272 -0.81 -12.87 17.46
CA ASP A 272 -1.51 -11.60 17.53
C ASP A 272 -0.53 -10.41 17.47
N PHE A 273 -0.95 -9.39 16.73
CA PHE A 273 -0.26 -8.11 16.58
C PHE A 273 -1.21 -6.98 16.98
N ASP A 274 -0.71 -6.01 17.70
CA ASP A 274 -1.42 -4.79 18.01
C ASP A 274 -0.40 -3.64 18.12
N LEU A 275 -0.51 -2.66 17.20
CA LEU A 275 0.43 -1.55 17.10
C LEU A 275 0.51 -0.72 18.39
N GLU A 276 -0.61 -0.58 19.12
CA GLU A 276 -0.65 0.21 20.36
C GLU A 276 0.17 -0.41 21.49
N ARG A 277 0.58 -1.67 21.40
CA ARG A 277 1.49 -2.30 22.35
C ARG A 277 2.96 -1.90 22.16
N GLY A 278 3.28 -1.11 21.14
CA GLY A 278 4.64 -0.62 20.88
C GLY A 278 5.64 -1.75 20.65
N ALA A 279 6.68 -1.84 21.47
CA ALA A 279 7.72 -2.87 21.36
C ALA A 279 7.19 -4.30 21.54
N ASP A 280 6.07 -4.47 22.23
CA ASP A 280 5.41 -5.76 22.48
C ASP A 280 4.28 -6.05 21.48
N ALA A 281 4.30 -5.40 20.32
CA ALA A 281 3.22 -5.45 19.34
C ALA A 281 2.93 -6.88 18.87
N LEU A 282 3.94 -7.67 18.57
CA LEU A 282 3.79 -9.02 18.04
C LEU A 282 3.98 -10.07 19.13
N LYS A 283 2.98 -10.94 19.28
CA LYS A 283 3.02 -12.06 20.25
C LYS A 283 2.64 -13.37 19.58
N VAL A 284 3.29 -14.44 19.99
CA VAL A 284 2.94 -15.82 19.64
C VAL A 284 2.69 -16.59 20.92
N THR A 285 1.56 -17.30 20.99
CA THR A 285 1.19 -18.12 22.14
C THR A 285 0.92 -19.54 21.66
N GLU A 286 1.84 -20.48 21.95
CA GLU A 286 1.64 -21.90 21.70
C GLU A 286 0.50 -22.44 22.59
N ASN A 287 -0.20 -23.48 22.15
CA ASN A 287 -1.30 -24.07 22.89
C ASN A 287 -0.85 -24.50 24.30
N GLY A 288 -1.51 -23.98 25.34
CA GLY A 288 -1.17 -24.22 26.74
C GLY A 288 0.06 -23.47 27.25
N GLY A 289 0.68 -22.65 26.41
CA GLY A 289 1.86 -21.83 26.75
C GLY A 289 1.49 -20.42 27.25
N THR A 290 2.52 -19.62 27.46
CA THR A 290 2.40 -18.19 27.76
C THR A 290 2.75 -17.36 26.53
N PRO A 291 2.17 -16.14 26.37
CA PRO A 291 2.51 -15.26 25.25
C PRO A 291 4.02 -14.94 25.21
N GLU A 292 4.63 -15.17 24.07
CA GLU A 292 6.02 -14.81 23.79
C GLU A 292 6.05 -13.59 22.84
N VAL A 293 6.72 -12.52 23.26
CA VAL A 293 6.92 -11.35 22.42
C VAL A 293 7.95 -11.69 21.35
N LYS A 294 7.60 -11.44 20.08
CA LYS A 294 8.53 -11.56 18.96
C LYS A 294 9.05 -10.16 18.59
N PRO A 295 10.38 -9.99 18.50
CA PRO A 295 10.96 -8.71 18.11
C PRO A 295 10.56 -8.35 16.68
N LEU A 296 10.19 -7.10 16.47
CA LEU A 296 9.94 -6.58 15.12
C LEU A 296 11.28 -6.19 14.47
N GLU A 297 11.36 -6.42 13.18
CA GLU A 297 12.45 -5.90 12.38
C GLU A 297 12.40 -4.36 12.34
N ALA A 298 13.56 -3.70 12.24
CA ALA A 298 13.66 -2.25 12.17
C ALA A 298 13.06 -1.70 10.84
N GLY A 299 12.61 -0.46 10.87
CA GLY A 299 12.03 0.25 9.72
C GLY A 299 10.52 0.13 9.66
N ASP A 300 9.97 0.55 8.53
CA ASP A 300 8.53 0.54 8.24
C ASP A 300 8.26 -0.09 6.86
N GLY A 301 6.99 -0.26 6.53
CA GLY A 301 6.58 -0.85 5.26
C GLY A 301 6.91 0.04 4.07
N TYR A 302 6.85 1.36 4.21
CA TYR A 302 7.15 2.31 3.12
C TYR A 302 8.60 2.23 2.68
N THR A 303 9.53 2.33 3.63
CA THR A 303 10.97 2.23 3.34
C THR A 303 11.32 0.89 2.69
N ARG A 304 10.69 -0.21 3.14
CA ARG A 304 10.96 -1.56 2.65
C ARG A 304 10.36 -1.82 1.27
N GLU A 305 9.16 -1.33 0.98
CA GLU A 305 8.59 -1.48 -0.36
C GLU A 305 9.38 -0.68 -1.40
N LEU A 306 9.85 0.53 -1.04
CA LEU A 306 10.69 1.35 -1.92
C LEU A 306 12.07 0.71 -2.13
N GLN A 307 12.67 0.12 -1.11
CA GLN A 307 13.88 -0.69 -1.25
C GLN A 307 13.65 -1.84 -2.23
N TYR A 308 12.54 -2.57 -2.09
CA TYR A 308 12.22 -3.72 -2.94
C TYR A 308 12.04 -3.33 -4.41
N ILE A 309 11.31 -2.26 -4.72
CA ILE A 309 11.15 -1.83 -6.12
C ILE A 309 12.47 -1.34 -6.72
N LEU A 310 13.31 -0.64 -5.96
CA LEU A 310 14.63 -0.24 -6.40
C LEU A 310 15.50 -1.46 -6.77
N GLU A 311 15.48 -2.51 -5.96
CA GLU A 311 16.17 -3.77 -6.26
C GLU A 311 15.61 -4.44 -7.52
N CYS A 312 14.29 -4.50 -7.68
CA CYS A 312 13.65 -5.03 -8.88
C CYS A 312 14.10 -4.28 -10.14
N VAL A 313 14.08 -2.94 -10.10
CA VAL A 313 14.48 -2.09 -11.23
C VAL A 313 15.97 -2.23 -11.53
N SER A 314 16.83 -2.20 -10.51
CA SER A 314 18.28 -2.29 -10.67
C SER A 314 18.70 -3.63 -11.27
N GLN A 315 18.03 -4.73 -10.88
CA GLN A 315 18.27 -6.09 -11.35
C GLN A 315 17.47 -6.46 -12.61
N ARG A 316 16.61 -5.56 -13.11
CA ARG A 316 15.67 -5.85 -14.22
C ARG A 316 14.80 -7.09 -13.96
N ARG A 317 14.37 -7.28 -12.72
CA ARG A 317 13.50 -8.36 -12.27
C ARG A 317 12.10 -7.79 -11.96
N ALA A 318 11.08 -8.32 -12.62
CA ALA A 318 9.71 -7.87 -12.36
C ALA A 318 9.31 -8.07 -10.88
N PRO A 319 8.59 -7.13 -10.26
CA PRO A 319 8.06 -7.29 -8.91
C PRO A 319 7.17 -8.54 -8.79
N GLN A 320 7.37 -9.32 -7.71
CA GLN A 320 6.62 -10.55 -7.43
C GLN A 320 5.85 -10.49 -6.10
N ILE A 321 6.33 -9.69 -5.14
CA ILE A 321 5.65 -9.55 -3.83
C ILE A 321 4.34 -8.79 -3.99
N VAL A 322 4.35 -7.75 -4.82
CA VAL A 322 3.15 -7.01 -5.23
C VAL A 322 3.16 -6.87 -6.75
N THR A 323 2.08 -7.28 -7.38
CA THR A 323 1.89 -7.17 -8.83
C THR A 323 0.76 -6.19 -9.16
N ALA A 324 0.69 -5.73 -10.40
CA ALA A 324 -0.43 -4.91 -10.87
C ALA A 324 -1.78 -5.62 -10.71
N LEU A 325 -1.79 -6.96 -10.87
CA LEU A 325 -2.98 -7.79 -10.66
C LEU A 325 -3.46 -7.76 -9.20
N ASP A 326 -2.53 -7.71 -8.25
CA ASP A 326 -2.90 -7.59 -6.82
C ASP A 326 -3.64 -6.28 -6.55
N GLY A 327 -3.15 -5.15 -7.10
CA GLY A 327 -3.82 -3.86 -6.97
C GLY A 327 -5.24 -3.84 -7.56
N MET A 328 -5.44 -4.49 -8.72
CA MET A 328 -6.77 -4.66 -9.31
C MET A 328 -7.65 -5.57 -8.45
N THR A 329 -7.12 -6.69 -7.97
CA THR A 329 -7.87 -7.65 -7.14
C THR A 329 -8.32 -7.02 -5.83
N ALA A 330 -7.49 -6.20 -5.18
CA ALA A 330 -7.87 -5.46 -3.97
C ALA A 330 -9.06 -4.51 -4.24
N LEU A 331 -9.04 -3.81 -5.39
CA LEU A 331 -10.18 -2.97 -5.80
C LEU A 331 -11.45 -3.78 -6.05
N GLU A 332 -11.37 -4.93 -6.73
CA GLU A 332 -12.53 -5.80 -6.96
C GLU A 332 -13.14 -6.32 -5.64
N ILE A 333 -12.30 -6.61 -4.65
CA ILE A 333 -12.76 -7.01 -3.30
C ILE A 333 -13.48 -5.84 -2.64
N CYS A 334 -12.88 -4.64 -2.61
CA CYS A 334 -13.49 -3.45 -2.01
C CYS A 334 -14.81 -3.04 -2.72
N GLU A 335 -14.90 -3.18 -4.04
CA GLU A 335 -16.14 -2.94 -4.79
C GLU A 335 -17.25 -3.94 -4.40
N ALA A 336 -16.89 -5.20 -4.18
CA ALA A 336 -17.83 -6.22 -3.69
C ALA A 336 -18.28 -5.94 -2.24
N GLU A 337 -17.36 -5.47 -1.40
CA GLU A 337 -17.67 -5.03 -0.03
C GLU A 337 -18.63 -3.82 -0.05
N GLU A 338 -18.35 -2.83 -0.90
CA GLU A 338 -19.25 -1.68 -1.07
C GLU A 338 -20.65 -2.13 -1.52
N GLN A 339 -20.72 -3.01 -2.52
CA GLN A 339 -21.99 -3.57 -2.98
C GLN A 339 -22.71 -4.32 -1.86
N SER A 340 -21.99 -5.09 -1.04
CA SER A 340 -22.55 -5.83 0.09
C SER A 340 -23.12 -4.89 1.16
N VAL A 341 -22.39 -3.82 1.54
CA VAL A 341 -22.87 -2.79 2.47
C VAL A 341 -24.14 -2.14 1.95
N ARG A 342 -24.17 -1.77 0.66
CA ARG A 342 -25.33 -1.06 0.06
C ARG A 342 -26.56 -1.95 -0.09
N SER A 343 -26.38 -3.22 -0.43
CA SER A 343 -27.48 -4.16 -0.67
C SER A 343 -27.93 -4.89 0.60
N GLY A 344 -27.09 -4.95 1.64
CA GLY A 344 -27.29 -5.81 2.81
C GLY A 344 -27.24 -7.31 2.48
N GLN A 345 -26.60 -7.68 1.35
CA GLN A 345 -26.56 -9.06 0.87
C GLN A 345 -25.10 -9.54 0.74
N HIS A 346 -24.95 -10.88 0.78
CA HIS A 346 -23.71 -11.52 0.38
C HIS A 346 -23.43 -11.25 -1.12
N VAL A 347 -22.19 -10.92 -1.46
CA VAL A 347 -21.75 -10.71 -2.83
C VAL A 347 -20.72 -11.77 -3.22
N ASN A 348 -20.98 -12.49 -4.30
CA ASN A 348 -20.04 -13.46 -4.85
C ASN A 348 -18.94 -12.75 -5.66
N LEU A 349 -17.71 -13.13 -5.43
CA LEU A 349 -16.55 -12.72 -6.23
C LEU A 349 -16.31 -13.76 -7.31
N CYS A 350 -16.59 -13.39 -8.56
CA CYS A 350 -16.27 -14.25 -9.70
C CYS A 350 -14.77 -14.52 -9.75
N LYS A 351 -14.38 -15.74 -10.17
CA LYS A 351 -12.97 -15.97 -10.51
C LYS A 351 -12.57 -15.00 -11.61
N PRO A 352 -11.38 -14.37 -11.54
CA PRO A 352 -10.90 -13.58 -12.65
C PRO A 352 -10.91 -14.45 -13.91
N PRO A 353 -11.27 -13.92 -15.08
CA PRO A 353 -11.06 -14.64 -16.33
C PRO A 353 -9.57 -14.99 -16.43
N LEU A 354 -9.30 -16.27 -16.71
CA LEU A 354 -7.95 -16.84 -16.92
C LEU A 354 -7.26 -16.15 -18.07
#